data_10676b0eeb90bb0d83cab98994bd4330
#
_entry.id   10676b0eeb90bb0d83cab98994bd4330
#
_cell.length_a   1.000
_cell.length_b   1.000
_cell.length_c   1.000
_cell.angle_alpha   90.00
_cell.angle_beta   90.00
_cell.angle_gamma   90.00
#
_symmetry.space_group_name_H-M   'P 1'
#
loop_
_entity.id
_entity.type
_entity.pdbx_description
1 polymer ?
#
loop_
_entity_poly.entity_id
_entity_poly.type
_entity_poly.pdbx_seq_one_letter_code
_entity_poly.pdbx_strand_id
1 'polypeptide(L)' 'MTPDNERQEMLIVTGMSGAGRSTVGNALEDLRWYVVDNLPPQMLRPLLDLTALAASALPRVAVVVDV' A
#
# COMPACT_ATOMS: atom_id res chain seq x y z
N MET A 1 7.42 -24.66 -4.98
CA MET A 1 7.11 -23.31 -5.50
C MET A 1 6.15 -22.60 -4.56
N THR A 2 6.46 -21.38 -4.22
CA THR A 2 5.57 -20.60 -3.36
C THR A 2 4.39 -20.11 -4.19
N PRO A 3 3.15 -20.38 -3.77
CA PRO A 3 1.99 -19.85 -4.46
C PRO A 3 2.02 -18.32 -4.51
N ASP A 4 1.52 -17.74 -5.59
CA ASP A 4 1.52 -16.30 -5.74
C ASP A 4 0.73 -15.61 -4.63
N ASN A 5 -0.30 -16.26 -4.08
CA ASN A 5 -1.09 -15.68 -3.01
C ASN A 5 -0.35 -15.58 -1.68
N GLU A 6 0.82 -16.21 -1.56
CA GLU A 6 1.68 -16.05 -0.39
C GLU A 6 2.63 -14.87 -0.51
N ARG A 7 2.75 -14.32 -1.70
CA ARG A 7 3.59 -13.15 -1.94
C ARG A 7 2.79 -11.89 -1.68
N GLN A 8 3.36 -11.02 -0.89
CA GLN A 8 2.77 -9.71 -0.68
C GLN A 8 3.24 -8.77 -1.79
N GLU A 9 2.30 -8.10 -2.42
CA GLU A 9 2.61 -7.04 -3.38
C GLU A 9 2.53 -5.70 -2.66
N MET A 10 3.52 -4.87 -2.87
CA MET A 10 3.61 -3.56 -2.23
C MET A 10 3.79 -2.50 -3.29
N LEU A 11 2.94 -1.48 -3.25
CA LEU A 11 3.03 -0.34 -4.14
C LEU A 11 3.22 0.91 -3.31
N ILE A 12 4.25 1.69 -3.62
CA ILE A 12 4.51 2.93 -2.90
C ILE A 12 4.32 4.09 -3.88
N VAL A 13 3.44 5.01 -3.54
CA VAL A 13 3.10 6.15 -4.37
C VAL A 13 3.56 7.42 -3.67
N THR A 14 4.32 8.25 -4.38
CA THR A 14 4.80 9.52 -3.83
C THR A 14 4.59 10.64 -4.84
N GLY A 15 4.68 11.88 -4.38
CA GLY A 15 4.70 13.04 -5.25
C GLY A 15 3.37 13.37 -5.92
N MET A 16 2.27 12.85 -5.40
CA MET A 16 0.95 13.08 -5.99
C MET A 16 0.26 14.28 -5.35
N SER A 17 -0.47 15.04 -6.15
CA SER A 17 -1.38 16.07 -5.64
C SER A 17 -2.57 15.41 -4.93
N GLY A 18 -3.32 16.21 -4.15
CA GLY A 18 -4.46 15.68 -3.44
C GLY A 18 -5.47 15.00 -4.35
N ALA A 19 -5.80 15.62 -5.49
CA ALA A 19 -6.75 15.04 -6.45
C ALA A 19 -6.20 13.74 -7.05
N GLY A 20 -4.90 13.73 -7.40
CA GLY A 20 -4.27 12.54 -7.94
C GLY A 20 -4.26 11.38 -6.95
N ARG A 21 -3.99 11.69 -5.67
CA ARG A 21 -4.00 10.66 -4.63
C ARG A 21 -5.36 10.01 -4.49
N SER A 22 -6.42 10.82 -4.49
CA SER A 22 -7.77 10.29 -4.37
C SER A 22 -8.12 9.39 -5.55
N THR A 23 -7.76 9.80 -6.75
CA THR A 23 -8.04 9.01 -7.95
C THR A 23 -7.31 7.67 -7.91
N VAL A 24 -6.02 7.69 -7.58
CA VAL A 24 -5.22 6.48 -7.51
C VAL A 24 -5.72 5.58 -6.39
N GLY A 25 -6.00 6.15 -5.22
CA GLY A 25 -6.50 5.38 -4.10
C GLY A 25 -7.81 4.68 -4.40
N ASN A 26 -8.74 5.39 -5.02
CA ASN A 26 -10.03 4.79 -5.38
C ASN A 26 -9.87 3.67 -6.39
N ALA A 27 -9.01 3.85 -7.39
CA ALA A 27 -8.74 2.82 -8.38
C ALA A 27 -8.14 1.57 -7.76
N LEU A 28 -7.20 1.75 -6.83
CA LEU A 28 -6.56 0.63 -6.16
C LEU A 28 -7.53 -0.11 -5.24
N GLU A 29 -8.39 0.62 -4.53
CA GLU A 29 -9.41 -0.01 -3.70
C GLU A 29 -10.39 -0.84 -4.54
N ASP A 30 -10.75 -0.34 -5.72
CA ASP A 30 -11.59 -1.09 -6.65
C ASP A 30 -10.92 -2.39 -7.09
N LEU A 31 -9.59 -2.40 -7.15
CA LEU A 31 -8.81 -3.59 -7.50
C LEU A 31 -8.48 -4.44 -6.27
N ARG A 32 -9.08 -4.14 -5.13
CA ARG A 32 -8.94 -4.88 -3.89
C ARG A 32 -7.57 -4.73 -3.22
N TRP A 33 -6.95 -3.60 -3.43
CA TRP A 33 -5.74 -3.25 -2.69
C TRP A 33 -6.13 -2.63 -1.36
N TYR A 34 -5.36 -2.95 -0.33
CA TYR A 34 -5.46 -2.24 0.93
C TYR A 34 -4.67 -0.95 0.81
N VAL A 35 -5.34 0.19 0.90
CA VAL A 35 -4.71 1.49 0.64
C VAL A 35 -4.49 2.23 1.95
N VAL A 36 -3.24 2.63 2.20
CA VAL A 36 -2.89 3.50 3.31
C VAL A 36 -2.53 4.86 2.71
N ASP A 37 -3.34 5.87 3.00
CA ASP A 37 -3.17 7.19 2.44
C ASP A 37 -2.50 8.12 3.46
N ASN A 38 -1.80 9.13 2.94
CA ASN A 38 -1.25 10.22 3.73
C ASN A 38 -0.26 9.76 4.80
N LEU A 39 0.56 8.78 4.46
CA LEU A 39 1.53 8.24 5.41
C LEU A 39 2.77 9.12 5.48
N PRO A 40 3.19 9.57 6.68
CA PRO A 40 4.46 10.27 6.83
C PRO A 40 5.62 9.35 6.46
N PRO A 41 6.67 9.86 5.78
CA PRO A 41 7.77 8.99 5.34
C PRO A 41 8.43 8.21 6.47
N GLN A 42 8.54 8.79 7.65
CA GLN A 42 9.19 8.14 8.78
C GLN A 42 8.38 6.96 9.33
N MET A 43 7.12 6.85 8.94
CA MET A 43 6.26 5.73 9.35
C MET A 43 6.27 4.59 8.36
N LEU A 44 6.97 4.75 7.24
CA LEU A 44 6.95 3.74 6.19
C LEU A 44 7.56 2.41 6.65
N ARG A 45 8.72 2.46 7.31
CA ARG A 45 9.38 1.24 7.76
C ARG A 45 8.54 0.46 8.77
N PRO A 46 8.01 1.10 9.83
CA PRO A 46 7.12 0.38 10.75
C PRO A 46 5.90 -0.23 10.06
N LEU A 47 5.32 0.50 9.10
CA LEU A 47 4.18 -0.03 8.36
C LEU A 47 4.56 -1.25 7.54
N LEU A 48 5.70 -1.20 6.85
CA LEU A 48 6.16 -2.34 6.06
C LEU A 48 6.38 -3.57 6.94
N ASP A 49 6.95 -3.38 8.13
CA ASP A 49 7.16 -4.48 9.06
C ASP A 49 5.84 -5.08 9.51
N LEU A 50 4.86 -4.24 9.84
CA LEU A 50 3.56 -4.71 10.27
C LEU A 50 2.82 -5.45 9.16
N THR A 51 2.84 -4.92 7.94
CA THR A 51 2.14 -5.55 6.83
C THR A 51 2.80 -6.86 6.42
N ALA A 52 4.12 -6.97 6.60
CA ALA A 52 4.81 -8.22 6.31
C ALA A 52 4.33 -9.34 7.23
N LEU A 53 4.04 -9.02 8.50
CA LEU A 53 3.51 -10.00 9.44
C LEU A 53 2.10 -10.45 9.08
N ALA A 54 1.37 -9.64 8.33
CA ALA A 54 -0.01 -9.91 7.95
C ALA A 54 -0.12 -10.21 6.45
N ALA A 55 0.93 -10.71 5.82
CA ALA A 55 0.98 -10.85 4.36
C ALA A 55 -0.16 -11.71 3.81
N SER A 56 -0.57 -12.75 4.53
CA SER A 56 -1.65 -13.61 4.06
C SER A 56 -3.01 -12.91 4.12
N ALA A 57 -3.19 -11.97 5.07
CA ALA A 57 -4.42 -11.20 5.19
C ALA A 57 -4.39 -9.95 4.32
N LEU A 58 -3.20 -9.44 4.02
CA LEU A 58 -3.00 -8.21 3.24
C LEU A 58 -2.07 -8.49 2.06
N PRO A 59 -2.55 -9.26 1.06
CA PRO A 59 -1.68 -9.65 -0.04
C PRO A 59 -1.30 -8.49 -0.95
N ARG A 60 -2.09 -7.42 -0.98
CA ARG A 60 -1.83 -6.25 -1.81
C ARG A 60 -2.00 -5.00 -0.98
N VAL A 61 -0.92 -4.29 -0.77
CA VAL A 61 -0.91 -3.07 0.02
C VAL A 61 -0.35 -1.93 -0.81
N ALA A 62 -1.09 -0.85 -0.90
CA ALA A 62 -0.65 0.38 -1.55
C ALA A 62 -0.49 1.46 -0.50
N VAL A 63 0.65 2.13 -0.51
CA VAL A 63 0.95 3.18 0.45
C VAL A 63 1.15 4.49 -0.30
N VAL A 64 0.39 5.50 0.05
CA VAL A 64 0.55 6.85 -0.50
C VAL A 64 1.30 7.66 0.54
N VAL A 65 2.54 7.98 0.23
CA VAL A 65 3.42 8.67 1.15
C VAL A 65 3.28 10.17 0.98
N ASP A 66 3.13 10.86 2.10
CA ASP A 66 3.05 12.32 2.12
C ASP A 66 4.46 12.88 2.23
N VAL A 67 4.93 13.49 1.16
CA VAL A 67 6.27 14.09 1.10
C VAL A 67 6.21 15.61 0.96
#